data_7da9755fc17a36b90f8e69b324280e83
#
_entry.id   7da9755fc17a36b90f8e69b324280e83
#
_cell.length_a   1.000
_cell.length_b   1.000
_cell.length_c   1.000
_cell.angle_alpha   90.00
_cell.angle_beta   90.00
_cell.angle_gamma   90.00
#
_symmetry.space_group_name_H-M   'P 1'
#
loop_
_entity.id
_entity.type
_entity.pdbx_description
1 polymer ?
#
loop_
_entity_poly.entity_id
_entity_poly.type
_entity_poly.pdbx_seq_one_letter_code
_entity_poly.pdbx_strand_id
1 'polypeptide(L)'
;MSHFVIVGAGQAGSSLVVKLRELGFDGQITLIGDETAPPYQRPPLSKAYLLGDMPRDRLFLRPESFYAERDITLRTGTTVTAIDPAAKTLQLGDDTIAFDQLALTTGSIPRLLPEAIGGRLEGVHCVRTLADVDRMEPEFRPGRHVLIVGGGYIGLEAAAVAAKQGLKVTLVEMADRILQRVAAPETSAFFRDLHAAHGVTIREGTGLTRLLGDARVTGAELSDGSTLDVDFAIVGAGILPDTRLAEAAGLTCDNGIAVDAQGQTSAPGIWAAGDCASFPHHGRHTGDRLRLESVPNAIDMAECVAANMLGAAKVYVPEPWFWSDQYDMKLQIAGLNTGYDRVVIRHVEDARSHWYYAGDTLLAVDAMNDPRAFMVAKRLLSAGKSPDPEAIADPATELKTLLR
;
A
#
# COMPACT_ATOMS: atom_id res chain seq x y z
N MET A 1 -2.21 -10.22 34.95
CA MET A 1 -1.34 -10.49 33.79
C MET A 1 -1.70 -9.43 32.75
N SER A 2 -0.72 -8.71 32.21
CA SER A 2 -1.00 -7.63 31.24
C SER A 2 -1.60 -8.19 29.95
N HIS A 3 -2.58 -7.47 29.39
CA HIS A 3 -3.27 -7.84 28.16
C HIS A 3 -3.05 -6.76 27.08
N PHE A 4 -2.36 -7.14 25.99
CA PHE A 4 -2.14 -6.28 24.82
C PHE A 4 -3.09 -6.70 23.71
N VAL A 5 -3.83 -5.76 23.16
CA VAL A 5 -4.80 -6.00 22.10
C VAL A 5 -4.36 -5.25 20.84
N ILE A 6 -4.42 -5.94 19.71
CA ILE A 6 -4.08 -5.37 18.41
C ILE A 6 -5.29 -5.49 17.49
N VAL A 7 -5.75 -4.35 16.95
CA VAL A 7 -6.90 -4.25 16.04
C VAL A 7 -6.42 -4.02 14.62
N GLY A 8 -6.71 -4.97 13.74
CA GLY A 8 -6.27 -5.04 12.37
C GLY A 8 -5.28 -6.20 12.15
N ALA A 9 -5.78 -7.35 11.67
CA ALA A 9 -4.99 -8.56 11.42
C ALA A 9 -4.35 -8.55 10.00
N GLY A 10 -3.76 -7.41 9.60
CA GLY A 10 -2.97 -7.27 8.38
C GLY A 10 -1.47 -7.44 8.63
N GLN A 11 -0.65 -6.91 7.70
CA GLN A 11 0.82 -6.98 7.78
C GLN A 11 1.35 -6.37 9.09
N ALA A 12 0.92 -5.14 9.42
CA ALA A 12 1.39 -4.45 10.61
C ALA A 12 1.00 -5.19 11.90
N GLY A 13 -0.27 -5.60 12.03
CA GLY A 13 -0.74 -6.33 13.20
C GLY A 13 -0.01 -7.66 13.41
N SER A 14 0.19 -8.44 12.34
CA SER A 14 0.96 -9.67 12.39
C SER A 14 2.41 -9.44 12.82
N SER A 15 3.08 -8.43 12.24
CA SER A 15 4.47 -8.09 12.59
C SER A 15 4.57 -7.64 14.05
N LEU A 16 3.61 -6.84 14.53
CA LEU A 16 3.58 -6.34 15.90
C LEU A 16 3.48 -7.47 16.93
N VAL A 17 2.51 -8.39 16.76
CA VAL A 17 2.33 -9.48 17.75
C VAL A 17 3.50 -10.45 17.77
N VAL A 18 4.09 -10.72 16.60
CA VAL A 18 5.31 -11.53 16.51
C VAL A 18 6.46 -10.84 17.25
N LYS A 19 6.65 -9.54 17.01
CA LYS A 19 7.71 -8.77 17.64
C LYS A 19 7.56 -8.68 19.16
N LEU A 20 6.35 -8.56 19.70
CA LEU A 20 6.10 -8.59 21.15
C LEU A 20 6.62 -9.90 21.76
N ARG A 21 6.35 -11.04 21.13
CA ARG A 21 6.87 -12.36 21.60
C ARG A 21 8.38 -12.47 21.48
N GLU A 22 8.97 -11.98 20.37
CA GLU A 22 10.43 -11.95 20.19
C GLU A 22 11.13 -11.10 21.25
N LEU A 23 10.49 -10.01 21.71
CA LEU A 23 11.01 -9.16 22.77
C LEU A 23 10.73 -9.69 24.19
N GLY A 24 10.14 -10.89 24.31
CA GLY A 24 9.94 -11.57 25.59
C GLY A 24 8.68 -11.14 26.35
N PHE A 25 7.72 -10.49 25.72
CA PHE A 25 6.44 -10.22 26.40
C PHE A 25 5.69 -11.52 26.67
N ASP A 26 5.43 -11.81 27.95
CA ASP A 26 4.80 -13.03 28.44
C ASP A 26 3.31 -12.85 28.82
N GLY A 27 2.79 -11.64 28.69
CA GLY A 27 1.37 -11.32 28.91
C GLY A 27 0.46 -11.86 27.82
N GLN A 28 -0.84 -11.64 27.98
CA GLN A 28 -1.85 -12.01 26.99
C GLN A 28 -1.74 -11.12 25.76
N ILE A 29 -1.80 -11.72 24.54
CA ILE A 29 -1.88 -11.01 23.25
C ILE A 29 -3.14 -11.44 22.53
N THR A 30 -3.95 -10.48 22.08
CA THR A 30 -5.09 -10.73 21.20
C THR A 30 -4.94 -9.92 19.91
N LEU A 31 -4.93 -10.60 18.76
CA LEU A 31 -4.96 -10.00 17.42
C LEU A 31 -6.35 -10.17 16.82
N ILE A 32 -6.99 -9.05 16.45
CA ILE A 32 -8.39 -9.03 15.98
C ILE A 32 -8.43 -8.53 14.54
N GLY A 33 -9.13 -9.24 13.66
CA GLY A 33 -9.37 -8.84 12.27
C GLY A 33 -10.79 -9.12 11.83
N ASP A 34 -11.33 -8.24 11.01
CA ASP A 34 -12.67 -8.33 10.42
C ASP A 34 -12.76 -9.33 9.26
N GLU A 35 -11.65 -9.59 8.57
CA GLU A 35 -11.57 -10.63 7.54
C GLU A 35 -11.53 -12.04 8.17
N THR A 36 -12.15 -13.02 7.51
CA THR A 36 -12.20 -14.42 8.00
C THR A 36 -10.89 -15.17 7.78
N ALA A 37 -9.97 -14.62 6.98
CA ALA A 37 -8.66 -15.20 6.74
C ALA A 37 -7.65 -14.79 7.82
N PRO A 38 -6.66 -15.64 8.17
CA PRO A 38 -5.52 -15.22 8.98
C PRO A 38 -4.71 -14.15 8.25
N PRO A 39 -3.79 -13.42 8.93
CA PRO A 39 -2.97 -12.40 8.30
C PRO A 39 -2.27 -12.89 7.03
N TYR A 40 -2.37 -12.14 5.94
CA TYR A 40 -1.87 -12.51 4.62
C TYR A 40 -1.22 -11.35 3.86
N GLN A 41 -0.43 -11.68 2.83
CA GLN A 41 0.25 -10.75 1.94
C GLN A 41 -0.75 -10.16 0.95
N ARG A 42 -0.95 -8.82 0.96
CA ARG A 42 -1.83 -8.15 0.00
C ARG A 42 -1.20 -7.92 -1.39
N PRO A 43 0.12 -7.69 -1.54
CA PRO A 43 0.70 -7.42 -2.86
C PRO A 43 0.43 -8.49 -3.93
N PRO A 44 0.35 -9.79 -3.63
CA PRO A 44 0.02 -10.79 -4.64
C PRO A 44 -1.43 -10.71 -5.17
N LEU A 45 -2.34 -10.04 -4.47
CA LEU A 45 -3.76 -9.96 -4.83
C LEU A 45 -4.00 -9.35 -6.22
N SER A 46 -3.21 -8.33 -6.60
CA SER A 46 -3.26 -7.69 -7.93
C SER A 46 -2.33 -8.34 -8.96
N LYS A 47 -1.69 -9.46 -8.62
CA LYS A 47 -0.62 -10.11 -9.39
C LYS A 47 -0.82 -11.63 -9.46
N ALA A 48 0.10 -12.38 -8.83
CA ALA A 48 0.17 -13.84 -8.90
C ALA A 48 -1.10 -14.55 -8.39
N TYR A 49 -1.80 -13.98 -7.41
CA TYR A 49 -3.04 -14.56 -6.93
C TYR A 49 -4.17 -14.43 -7.96
N LEU A 50 -4.37 -13.23 -8.51
CA LEU A 50 -5.37 -12.98 -9.56
C LEU A 50 -5.05 -13.73 -10.85
N LEU A 51 -3.76 -13.98 -11.14
CA LEU A 51 -3.32 -14.82 -12.26
C LEU A 51 -3.59 -16.31 -12.03
N GLY A 52 -3.85 -16.74 -10.80
CA GLY A 52 -3.95 -18.16 -10.44
C GLY A 52 -2.58 -18.84 -10.24
N ASP A 53 -1.48 -18.10 -10.30
CA ASP A 53 -0.11 -18.62 -10.15
C ASP A 53 0.26 -18.84 -8.66
N MET A 54 -0.51 -18.30 -7.72
CA MET A 54 -0.29 -18.46 -6.28
C MET A 54 -1.54 -19.00 -5.59
N PRO A 55 -1.49 -20.18 -4.97
CA PRO A 55 -2.62 -20.71 -4.21
C PRO A 55 -2.83 -19.92 -2.89
N ARG A 56 -4.07 -19.95 -2.39
CA ARG A 56 -4.53 -19.15 -1.25
C ARG A 56 -3.70 -19.32 0.03
N ASP A 57 -3.27 -20.54 0.33
CA ASP A 57 -2.48 -20.87 1.52
C ASP A 57 -1.08 -20.23 1.49
N ARG A 58 -0.52 -19.99 0.31
CA ARG A 58 0.75 -19.28 0.14
C ARG A 58 0.67 -17.77 0.35
N LEU A 59 -0.53 -17.22 0.39
CA LEU A 59 -0.72 -15.81 0.76
C LEU A 59 -0.47 -15.57 2.24
N PHE A 60 -0.76 -16.54 3.10
CA PHE A 60 -0.70 -16.35 4.55
C PHE A 60 0.71 -15.98 5.02
N LEU A 61 0.81 -14.94 5.84
CA LEU A 61 2.08 -14.51 6.44
C LEU A 61 2.66 -15.60 7.34
N ARG A 62 1.76 -16.28 8.07
CA ARG A 62 2.05 -17.45 8.92
C ARG A 62 0.83 -18.37 8.91
N PRO A 63 0.99 -19.68 9.08
CA PRO A 63 -0.13 -20.57 9.30
C PRO A 63 -0.85 -20.21 10.60
N GLU A 64 -2.13 -20.51 10.69
CA GLU A 64 -2.95 -20.16 11.87
C GLU A 64 -2.40 -20.81 13.16
N SER A 65 -1.89 -22.04 13.08
CA SER A 65 -1.25 -22.76 14.20
C SER A 65 -0.08 -21.98 14.81
N PHE A 66 0.65 -21.20 14.01
CA PHE A 66 1.76 -20.38 14.48
C PHE A 66 1.37 -19.40 15.60
N TYR A 67 0.18 -18.81 15.49
CA TYR A 67 -0.31 -17.86 16.50
C TYR A 67 -0.62 -18.58 17.81
N ALA A 68 -1.30 -19.72 17.73
CA ALA A 68 -1.63 -20.54 18.90
C ALA A 68 -0.37 -21.08 19.58
N GLU A 69 0.61 -21.58 18.82
CA GLU A 69 1.91 -22.08 19.32
C GLU A 69 2.73 -20.99 20.06
N ARG A 70 2.40 -19.73 19.88
CA ARG A 70 3.03 -18.57 20.51
C ARG A 70 2.13 -17.87 21.54
N ASP A 71 1.07 -18.52 21.98
CA ASP A 71 0.11 -17.97 22.93
C ASP A 71 -0.50 -16.62 22.46
N ILE A 72 -0.68 -16.45 21.13
CA ILE A 72 -1.34 -15.32 20.52
C ILE A 72 -2.78 -15.73 20.18
N THR A 73 -3.75 -15.12 20.81
CA THR A 73 -5.17 -15.32 20.48
C THR A 73 -5.49 -14.57 19.18
N LEU A 74 -5.71 -15.30 18.09
CA LEU A 74 -6.14 -14.75 16.81
C LEU A 74 -7.67 -14.81 16.71
N ARG A 75 -8.32 -13.66 16.52
CA ARG A 75 -9.76 -13.53 16.31
C ARG A 75 -10.02 -12.96 14.91
N THR A 76 -10.26 -13.84 13.95
CA THR A 76 -10.65 -13.50 12.59
C THR A 76 -12.18 -13.36 12.48
N GLY A 77 -12.67 -12.69 11.42
CA GLY A 77 -14.10 -12.46 11.22
C GLY A 77 -14.75 -11.66 12.35
N THR A 78 -13.96 -10.88 13.09
CA THR A 78 -14.41 -10.17 14.29
C THR A 78 -14.19 -8.66 14.11
N THR A 79 -15.28 -7.91 14.12
CA THR A 79 -15.24 -6.45 13.97
C THR A 79 -15.26 -5.78 15.34
N VAL A 80 -14.26 -4.91 15.59
CA VAL A 80 -14.28 -3.97 16.71
C VAL A 80 -15.20 -2.81 16.34
N THR A 81 -16.22 -2.55 17.18
CA THR A 81 -17.23 -1.53 16.91
C THR A 81 -17.01 -0.21 17.67
N ALA A 82 -16.34 -0.26 18.82
CA ALA A 82 -16.03 0.91 19.63
C ALA A 82 -14.78 0.70 20.48
N ILE A 83 -14.14 1.81 20.86
CA ILE A 83 -13.04 1.88 21.84
C ILE A 83 -13.41 2.91 22.90
N ASP A 84 -13.29 2.53 24.16
CA ASP A 84 -13.32 3.47 25.29
C ASP A 84 -11.89 3.65 25.83
N PRO A 85 -11.20 4.75 25.49
CA PRO A 85 -9.84 5.00 25.94
C PRO A 85 -9.73 5.20 27.47
N ALA A 86 -10.78 5.73 28.12
CA ALA A 86 -10.77 6.01 29.56
C ALA A 86 -10.97 4.74 30.38
N ALA A 87 -11.93 3.88 29.95
CA ALA A 87 -12.16 2.58 30.57
C ALA A 87 -11.16 1.53 30.12
N LYS A 88 -10.37 1.79 29.08
CA LYS A 88 -9.47 0.84 28.41
C LYS A 88 -10.19 -0.44 27.97
N THR A 89 -11.28 -0.28 27.22
CA THR A 89 -12.09 -1.40 26.72
C THR A 89 -12.36 -1.29 25.23
N LEU A 90 -12.55 -2.44 24.60
CA LEU A 90 -13.01 -2.60 23.20
C LEU A 90 -14.37 -3.28 23.19
N GLN A 91 -15.26 -2.82 22.29
CA GLN A 91 -16.54 -3.45 22.02
C GLN A 91 -16.47 -4.32 20.77
N LEU A 92 -16.96 -5.58 20.85
CA LEU A 92 -16.98 -6.58 19.80
C LEU A 92 -18.39 -7.16 19.70
N GLY A 93 -19.33 -6.47 19.03
CA GLY A 93 -20.75 -6.80 19.13
C GLY A 93 -21.22 -6.64 20.58
N ASP A 94 -21.70 -7.74 21.19
CA ASP A 94 -22.15 -7.75 22.58
C ASP A 94 -21.02 -8.01 23.59
N ASP A 95 -19.83 -8.44 23.14
CA ASP A 95 -18.67 -8.71 23.99
C ASP A 95 -17.84 -7.45 24.25
N THR A 96 -17.25 -7.36 25.43
CA THR A 96 -16.30 -6.31 25.82
C THR A 96 -14.96 -6.93 26.23
N ILE A 97 -13.86 -6.40 25.71
CA ILE A 97 -12.50 -6.81 26.06
C ILE A 97 -11.75 -5.64 26.71
N ALA A 98 -11.19 -5.87 27.89
CA ALA A 98 -10.28 -4.91 28.52
C ALA A 98 -8.85 -5.08 28.02
N PHE A 99 -8.09 -3.99 27.96
CA PHE A 99 -6.68 -3.98 27.56
C PHE A 99 -5.83 -3.10 28.47
N ASP A 100 -4.56 -3.44 28.62
CA ASP A 100 -3.55 -2.56 29.23
C ASP A 100 -2.91 -1.65 28.17
N GLN A 101 -2.63 -2.22 26.97
CA GLN A 101 -2.13 -1.52 25.80
C GLN A 101 -2.94 -1.93 24.57
N LEU A 102 -3.21 -0.97 23.69
CA LEU A 102 -3.92 -1.17 22.44
C LEU A 102 -3.07 -0.68 21.26
N ALA A 103 -2.98 -1.45 20.18
CA ALA A 103 -2.42 -0.97 18.92
C ALA A 103 -3.48 -1.01 17.80
N LEU A 104 -3.63 0.11 17.09
CA LEU A 104 -4.46 0.24 15.90
C LEU A 104 -3.60 0.02 14.66
N THR A 105 -3.87 -1.06 13.95
CA THR A 105 -3.20 -1.43 12.70
C THR A 105 -4.23 -1.68 11.60
N THR A 106 -5.25 -0.82 11.58
CA THR A 106 -6.46 -0.91 10.75
C THR A 106 -6.17 -0.71 9.24
N GLY A 107 -4.99 -0.19 8.91
CA GLY A 107 -4.54 -0.05 7.53
C GLY A 107 -5.32 1.01 6.76
N SER A 108 -5.76 0.66 5.55
CA SER A 108 -6.45 1.57 4.63
C SER A 108 -7.60 0.88 3.91
N ILE A 109 -8.58 1.67 3.49
CA ILE A 109 -9.74 1.26 2.71
C ILE A 109 -9.71 1.86 1.30
N PRO A 110 -10.22 1.17 0.26
CA PRO A 110 -10.27 1.71 -1.09
C PRO A 110 -11.30 2.85 -1.18
N ARG A 111 -11.01 3.85 -2.02
CA ARG A 111 -12.01 4.83 -2.43
C ARG A 111 -12.99 4.14 -3.37
N LEU A 112 -14.24 4.02 -2.94
CA LEU A 112 -15.31 3.48 -3.76
C LEU A 112 -15.93 4.57 -4.62
N LEU A 113 -16.50 4.17 -5.77
CA LEU A 113 -17.30 5.09 -6.57
C LEU A 113 -18.65 5.36 -5.86
N PRO A 114 -19.15 6.60 -5.92
CA PRO A 114 -20.49 6.91 -5.44
C PRO A 114 -21.57 6.07 -6.15
N GLU A 115 -22.63 5.72 -5.43
CA GLU A 115 -23.78 5.01 -5.98
C GLU A 115 -24.40 5.76 -7.17
N ALA A 116 -24.49 7.10 -7.08
CA ALA A 116 -25.06 7.97 -8.11
C ALA A 116 -24.37 7.86 -9.49
N ILE A 117 -23.14 7.36 -9.53
CA ILE A 117 -22.40 7.12 -10.79
C ILE A 117 -22.20 5.64 -11.10
N GLY A 118 -23.05 4.77 -10.53
CA GLY A 118 -23.03 3.33 -10.79
C GLY A 118 -22.08 2.53 -9.91
N GLY A 119 -21.58 3.08 -8.79
CA GLY A 119 -20.60 2.41 -7.92
C GLY A 119 -21.11 1.14 -7.22
N ARG A 120 -22.44 0.86 -7.26
CA ARG A 120 -23.04 -0.36 -6.70
C ARG A 120 -23.51 -1.37 -7.74
N LEU A 121 -23.29 -1.11 -9.02
CA LEU A 121 -23.63 -2.10 -10.05
C LEU A 121 -22.81 -3.38 -9.87
N GLU A 122 -23.40 -4.54 -10.18
CA GLU A 122 -22.63 -5.77 -10.31
C GLU A 122 -21.52 -5.59 -11.36
N GLY A 123 -20.37 -6.22 -11.12
CA GLY A 123 -19.21 -6.05 -11.98
C GLY A 123 -18.38 -4.79 -11.70
N VAL A 124 -18.68 -4.06 -10.61
CA VAL A 124 -17.77 -3.01 -10.07
C VAL A 124 -16.93 -3.62 -8.97
N HIS A 125 -15.61 -3.60 -9.15
CA HIS A 125 -14.65 -4.24 -8.25
C HIS A 125 -13.58 -3.26 -7.77
N CYS A 126 -12.98 -3.57 -6.63
CA CYS A 126 -11.72 -2.99 -6.18
C CYS A 126 -10.74 -4.13 -5.83
N VAL A 127 -9.48 -3.80 -5.62
CA VAL A 127 -8.46 -4.77 -5.21
C VAL A 127 -7.92 -4.36 -3.84
N ARG A 128 -8.47 -4.97 -2.78
CA ARG A 128 -8.00 -4.71 -1.40
C ARG A 128 -7.94 -5.97 -0.55
N THR A 129 -8.98 -6.80 -0.60
CA THR A 129 -9.13 -8.00 0.22
C THR A 129 -9.11 -9.26 -0.63
N LEU A 130 -8.87 -10.42 0.01
CA LEU A 130 -9.06 -11.73 -0.62
C LEU A 130 -10.46 -11.86 -1.23
N ALA A 131 -11.48 -11.48 -0.47
CA ALA A 131 -12.88 -11.57 -0.92
C ALA A 131 -13.16 -10.67 -2.14
N ASP A 132 -12.46 -9.54 -2.29
CA ASP A 132 -12.59 -8.69 -3.49
C ASP A 132 -12.06 -9.42 -4.72
N VAL A 133 -10.90 -10.05 -4.60
CA VAL A 133 -10.28 -10.77 -5.72
C VAL A 133 -11.04 -12.05 -6.04
N ASP A 134 -11.46 -12.83 -5.04
CA ASP A 134 -12.27 -14.04 -5.23
C ASP A 134 -13.59 -13.72 -5.96
N ARG A 135 -14.23 -12.55 -5.68
CA ARG A 135 -15.42 -12.09 -6.41
C ARG A 135 -15.14 -11.62 -7.83
N MET A 136 -13.96 -11.05 -8.05
CA MET A 136 -13.57 -10.48 -9.34
C MET A 136 -13.00 -11.54 -10.30
N GLU A 137 -12.32 -12.56 -9.81
CA GLU A 137 -11.65 -13.59 -10.62
C GLU A 137 -12.55 -14.18 -11.72
N PRO A 138 -13.84 -14.52 -11.45
CA PRO A 138 -14.73 -15.05 -12.49
C PRO A 138 -14.95 -14.11 -13.68
N GLU A 139 -14.69 -12.82 -13.57
CA GLU A 139 -14.79 -11.85 -14.65
C GLU A 139 -13.61 -11.94 -15.65
N PHE A 140 -12.46 -12.48 -15.21
CA PHE A 140 -11.25 -12.57 -16.00
C PHE A 140 -11.36 -13.72 -17.00
N ARG A 141 -11.99 -13.42 -18.16
CA ARG A 141 -12.16 -14.36 -19.29
C ARG A 141 -11.64 -13.71 -20.57
N PRO A 142 -10.89 -14.45 -21.39
CA PRO A 142 -10.39 -13.92 -22.67
C PRO A 142 -11.48 -13.28 -23.52
N GLY A 143 -11.17 -12.13 -24.10
CA GLY A 143 -12.07 -11.37 -24.99
C GLY A 143 -13.03 -10.44 -24.29
N ARG A 144 -13.23 -10.54 -22.94
CA ARG A 144 -14.02 -9.56 -22.19
C ARG A 144 -13.29 -8.22 -22.10
N HIS A 145 -14.05 -7.16 -21.98
CA HIS A 145 -13.54 -5.80 -21.90
C HIS A 145 -13.64 -5.28 -20.45
N VAL A 146 -12.50 -4.97 -19.85
CA VAL A 146 -12.41 -4.34 -18.53
C VAL A 146 -12.09 -2.86 -18.66
N LEU A 147 -12.84 -2.03 -17.88
CA LEU A 147 -12.47 -0.65 -17.63
C LEU A 147 -11.71 -0.58 -16.30
N ILE A 148 -10.50 -0.01 -16.32
CA ILE A 148 -9.75 0.30 -15.10
C ILE A 148 -9.80 1.80 -14.85
N VAL A 149 -10.28 2.19 -13.69
CA VAL A 149 -10.43 3.60 -13.27
C VAL A 149 -9.31 3.94 -12.29
N GLY A 150 -8.34 4.71 -12.77
CA GLY A 150 -7.15 5.15 -12.02
C GLY A 150 -5.84 4.50 -12.49
N GLY A 151 -4.88 5.34 -12.86
CA GLY A 151 -3.56 4.99 -13.38
C GLY A 151 -2.47 4.93 -12.31
N GLY A 152 -2.81 4.56 -11.05
CA GLY A 152 -1.85 4.25 -10.00
C GLY A 152 -1.29 2.83 -10.10
N TYR A 153 -0.38 2.45 -9.19
CA TYR A 153 0.27 1.12 -9.22
C TYR A 153 -0.72 -0.04 -9.29
N ILE A 154 -1.76 -0.05 -8.44
CA ILE A 154 -2.74 -1.14 -8.39
C ILE A 154 -3.54 -1.23 -9.71
N GLY A 155 -3.94 -0.08 -10.28
CA GLY A 155 -4.63 -0.06 -11.58
C GLY A 155 -3.75 -0.61 -12.71
N LEU A 156 -2.48 -0.21 -12.75
CA LEU A 156 -1.53 -0.72 -13.75
C LEU A 156 -1.21 -2.21 -13.56
N GLU A 157 -1.06 -2.69 -12.32
CA GLU A 157 -0.88 -4.12 -12.04
C GLU A 157 -2.10 -4.93 -12.48
N ALA A 158 -3.32 -4.47 -12.18
CA ALA A 158 -4.55 -5.10 -12.64
C ALA A 158 -4.65 -5.09 -14.19
N ALA A 159 -4.22 -3.99 -14.84
CA ALA A 159 -4.16 -3.89 -16.29
C ALA A 159 -3.20 -4.91 -16.89
N ALA A 160 -2.02 -5.09 -16.28
CA ALA A 160 -1.03 -6.06 -16.72
C ALA A 160 -1.55 -7.51 -16.62
N VAL A 161 -2.23 -7.84 -15.50
CA VAL A 161 -2.86 -9.16 -15.32
C VAL A 161 -3.98 -9.37 -16.33
N ALA A 162 -4.87 -8.39 -16.52
CA ALA A 162 -5.97 -8.48 -17.44
C ALA A 162 -5.49 -8.68 -18.90
N ALA A 163 -4.49 -7.89 -19.34
CA ALA A 163 -3.90 -8.03 -20.66
C ALA A 163 -3.24 -9.40 -20.84
N LYS A 164 -2.50 -9.89 -19.85
CA LYS A 164 -1.86 -11.22 -19.87
C LYS A 164 -2.88 -12.37 -19.98
N GLN A 165 -4.07 -12.19 -19.42
CA GLN A 165 -5.17 -13.16 -19.52
C GLN A 165 -6.04 -12.99 -20.78
N GLY A 166 -5.66 -12.09 -21.70
CA GLY A 166 -6.33 -11.92 -22.99
C GLY A 166 -7.61 -11.08 -22.95
N LEU A 167 -7.78 -10.24 -21.92
CA LEU A 167 -8.88 -9.28 -21.88
C LEU A 167 -8.55 -8.06 -22.76
N LYS A 168 -9.59 -7.42 -23.29
CA LYS A 168 -9.48 -6.06 -23.79
C LYS A 168 -9.44 -5.11 -22.60
N VAL A 169 -8.41 -4.25 -22.54
CA VAL A 169 -8.20 -3.37 -21.39
C VAL A 169 -8.22 -1.92 -21.81
N THR A 170 -9.10 -1.13 -21.18
CA THR A 170 -9.06 0.33 -21.21
C THR A 170 -8.81 0.84 -19.81
N LEU A 171 -7.78 1.65 -19.63
CA LEU A 171 -7.48 2.34 -18.39
C LEU A 171 -7.72 3.85 -18.59
N VAL A 172 -8.46 4.46 -17.66
CA VAL A 172 -8.68 5.91 -17.63
C VAL A 172 -8.00 6.51 -16.41
N GLU A 173 -7.30 7.63 -16.62
CA GLU A 173 -6.67 8.43 -15.57
C GLU A 173 -7.11 9.88 -15.74
N MET A 174 -7.72 10.45 -14.69
CA MET A 174 -8.23 11.81 -14.70
C MET A 174 -7.10 12.86 -14.70
N ALA A 175 -5.96 12.53 -14.10
CA ALA A 175 -4.78 13.38 -14.14
C ALA A 175 -4.13 13.37 -15.53
N ASP A 176 -3.24 14.33 -15.78
CA ASP A 176 -2.56 14.49 -17.07
C ASP A 176 -1.68 13.30 -17.47
N ARG A 177 -1.32 12.44 -16.53
CA ARG A 177 -0.53 11.22 -16.77
C ARG A 177 -0.75 10.15 -15.68
N ILE A 178 -0.54 8.89 -16.02
CA ILE A 178 -0.47 7.79 -15.04
C ILE A 178 0.67 8.05 -14.05
N LEU A 179 0.57 7.50 -12.84
CA LEU A 179 1.57 7.62 -11.76
C LEU A 179 1.91 9.08 -11.37
N GLN A 180 1.13 10.09 -11.76
CA GLN A 180 1.46 11.51 -11.58
C GLN A 180 1.79 11.89 -10.13
N ARG A 181 1.11 11.28 -9.16
CA ARG A 181 1.32 11.60 -7.73
C ARG A 181 2.58 10.98 -7.14
N VAL A 182 3.19 9.99 -7.79
CA VAL A 182 4.20 9.11 -7.17
C VAL A 182 5.47 8.97 -7.99
N ALA A 183 5.48 9.38 -9.26
CA ALA A 183 6.62 9.24 -10.14
C ALA A 183 6.80 10.45 -11.07
N ALA A 184 7.99 10.62 -11.64
CA ALA A 184 8.28 11.64 -12.63
C ALA A 184 7.65 11.33 -14.00
N PRO A 185 7.54 12.34 -14.91
CA PRO A 185 7.05 12.15 -16.27
C PRO A 185 7.78 11.04 -17.03
N GLU A 186 9.07 10.88 -16.81
CA GLU A 186 9.92 9.88 -17.46
C GLU A 186 9.52 8.45 -17.05
N THR A 187 9.22 8.24 -15.77
CA THR A 187 8.71 6.95 -15.27
C THR A 187 7.29 6.69 -15.79
N SER A 188 6.43 7.72 -15.83
CA SER A 188 5.09 7.60 -16.42
C SER A 188 5.15 7.22 -17.90
N ALA A 189 6.01 7.88 -18.69
CA ALA A 189 6.19 7.58 -20.10
C ALA A 189 6.65 6.14 -20.32
N PHE A 190 7.62 5.68 -19.53
CA PHE A 190 8.11 4.31 -19.59
C PHE A 190 6.99 3.28 -19.38
N PHE A 191 6.17 3.43 -18.33
CA PHE A 191 5.07 2.51 -18.05
C PHE A 191 3.92 2.63 -19.04
N ARG A 192 3.62 3.81 -19.57
CA ARG A 192 2.63 3.99 -20.65
C ARG A 192 3.03 3.19 -21.89
N ASP A 193 4.29 3.32 -22.31
CA ASP A 193 4.82 2.62 -23.48
C ASP A 193 4.82 1.10 -23.26
N LEU A 194 5.19 0.64 -22.06
CA LEU A 194 5.13 -0.77 -21.67
C LEU A 194 3.70 -1.32 -21.77
N HIS A 195 2.71 -0.64 -21.25
CA HIS A 195 1.31 -1.08 -21.32
C HIS A 195 0.76 -1.02 -22.75
N ALA A 196 1.10 0.00 -23.51
CA ALA A 196 0.71 0.12 -24.91
C ALA A 196 1.27 -1.03 -25.75
N ALA A 197 2.53 -1.44 -25.52
CA ALA A 197 3.14 -2.59 -26.18
C ALA A 197 2.41 -3.92 -25.86
N HIS A 198 1.70 -4.00 -24.73
CA HIS A 198 0.87 -5.13 -24.35
C HIS A 198 -0.62 -4.97 -24.72
N GLY A 199 -0.97 -3.99 -25.56
CA GLY A 199 -2.33 -3.79 -26.08
C GLY A 199 -3.30 -3.11 -25.11
N VAL A 200 -2.82 -2.53 -24.02
CA VAL A 200 -3.64 -1.73 -23.10
C VAL A 200 -3.87 -0.34 -23.67
N THR A 201 -5.13 0.08 -23.75
CA THR A 201 -5.49 1.45 -24.11
C THR A 201 -5.49 2.32 -22.87
N ILE A 202 -4.55 3.26 -22.76
CA ILE A 202 -4.51 4.25 -21.66
C ILE A 202 -5.05 5.59 -22.15
N ARG A 203 -6.01 6.16 -21.41
CA ARG A 203 -6.60 7.48 -21.66
C ARG A 203 -6.29 8.39 -20.47
N GLU A 204 -5.24 9.18 -20.60
CA GLU A 204 -4.83 10.21 -19.64
C GLU A 204 -5.67 11.49 -19.84
N GLY A 205 -5.78 12.32 -18.80
CA GLY A 205 -6.65 13.51 -18.81
C GLY A 205 -8.14 13.17 -18.94
N THR A 206 -8.52 11.91 -18.71
CA THR A 206 -9.87 11.39 -18.94
C THR A 206 -10.38 10.68 -17.70
N GLY A 207 -11.44 11.20 -17.09
CA GLY A 207 -12.09 10.61 -15.92
C GLY A 207 -13.32 9.78 -16.28
N LEU A 208 -13.77 8.96 -15.35
CA LEU A 208 -15.08 8.32 -15.40
C LEU A 208 -16.16 9.33 -14.99
N THR A 209 -17.17 9.53 -15.83
CA THR A 209 -18.38 10.31 -15.48
C THR A 209 -19.38 9.41 -14.76
N ARG A 210 -19.70 8.26 -15.34
CA ARG A 210 -20.56 7.23 -14.72
C ARG A 210 -20.40 5.88 -15.39
N LEU A 211 -20.70 4.82 -14.67
CA LEU A 211 -20.93 3.49 -15.21
C LEU A 211 -22.36 3.37 -15.72
N LEU A 212 -22.55 2.62 -16.79
CA LEU A 212 -23.83 2.39 -17.43
C LEU A 212 -24.30 0.94 -17.16
N GLY A 213 -25.60 0.77 -17.05
CA GLY A 213 -26.27 -0.52 -16.80
C GLY A 213 -27.40 -0.37 -15.80
N ASP A 214 -28.27 -1.37 -15.73
CA ASP A 214 -29.40 -1.39 -14.77
C ASP A 214 -29.01 -2.13 -13.47
N ALA A 215 -28.75 -3.44 -13.57
CA ALA A 215 -28.30 -4.24 -12.43
C ALA A 215 -26.78 -4.47 -12.46
N ARG A 216 -26.21 -4.54 -13.67
CA ARG A 216 -24.80 -4.85 -13.91
C ARG A 216 -24.17 -3.82 -14.85
N VAL A 217 -22.86 -3.63 -14.72
CA VAL A 217 -22.08 -2.80 -15.66
C VAL A 217 -22.18 -3.38 -17.07
N THR A 218 -22.54 -2.51 -18.03
CA THR A 218 -22.55 -2.81 -19.47
C THR A 218 -21.78 -1.78 -20.26
N GLY A 219 -21.39 -0.66 -19.63
CA GLY A 219 -20.65 0.41 -20.29
C GLY A 219 -20.20 1.48 -19.32
N ALA A 220 -19.54 2.49 -19.86
CA ALA A 220 -19.08 3.68 -19.14
C ALA A 220 -19.18 4.92 -19.99
N GLU A 221 -19.56 6.05 -19.39
CA GLU A 221 -19.47 7.39 -19.94
C GLU A 221 -18.25 8.09 -19.36
N LEU A 222 -17.43 8.68 -20.21
CA LEU A 222 -16.18 9.33 -19.81
C LEU A 222 -16.30 10.85 -19.85
N SER A 223 -15.37 11.55 -19.20
CA SER A 223 -15.38 13.02 -19.05
C SER A 223 -15.22 13.77 -20.36
N ASP A 224 -14.72 13.14 -21.42
CA ASP A 224 -14.63 13.71 -22.78
C ASP A 224 -15.91 13.50 -23.61
N GLY A 225 -16.97 12.98 -23.00
CA GLY A 225 -18.26 12.70 -23.63
C GLY A 225 -18.32 11.39 -24.42
N SER A 226 -17.24 10.64 -24.49
CA SER A 226 -17.23 9.32 -25.15
C SER A 226 -17.86 8.25 -24.26
N THR A 227 -18.37 7.19 -24.90
CA THR A 227 -18.90 6.00 -24.22
C THR A 227 -18.09 4.77 -24.63
N LEU A 228 -18.00 3.81 -23.70
CA LEU A 228 -17.34 2.53 -23.91
C LEU A 228 -18.31 1.40 -23.52
N ASP A 229 -18.37 0.35 -24.32
CA ASP A 229 -18.99 -0.92 -23.91
C ASP A 229 -17.94 -1.69 -23.10
N VAL A 230 -18.29 -2.06 -21.86
CA VAL A 230 -17.41 -2.80 -20.96
C VAL A 230 -18.19 -3.86 -20.20
N ASP A 231 -17.57 -4.97 -19.89
CA ASP A 231 -18.19 -6.08 -19.16
C ASP A 231 -18.13 -5.92 -17.66
N PHE A 232 -17.10 -5.24 -17.15
CA PHE A 232 -16.90 -4.93 -15.74
C PHE A 232 -15.89 -3.80 -15.55
N ALA A 233 -15.80 -3.29 -14.32
CA ALA A 233 -14.88 -2.22 -13.98
C ALA A 233 -14.06 -2.55 -12.73
N ILE A 234 -12.78 -2.13 -12.73
CA ILE A 234 -11.89 -2.17 -11.56
C ILE A 234 -11.59 -0.74 -11.15
N VAL A 235 -11.88 -0.41 -9.90
CA VAL A 235 -11.69 0.94 -9.35
C VAL A 235 -10.41 1.01 -8.53
N GLY A 236 -9.42 1.68 -9.07
CA GLY A 236 -8.13 1.98 -8.45
C GLY A 236 -7.95 3.46 -8.14
N ALA A 237 -9.01 4.15 -7.65
CA ALA A 237 -9.04 5.60 -7.41
C ALA A 237 -8.29 6.04 -6.12
N GLY A 238 -7.41 5.21 -5.58
CA GLY A 238 -6.64 5.45 -4.37
C GLY A 238 -7.29 4.85 -3.13
N ILE A 239 -6.62 5.08 -1.98
CA ILE A 239 -7.03 4.57 -0.67
C ILE A 239 -7.16 5.70 0.34
N LEU A 240 -7.84 5.42 1.45
CA LEU A 240 -7.96 6.28 2.62
C LEU A 240 -7.44 5.51 3.84
N PRO A 241 -6.73 6.15 4.77
CA PRO A 241 -6.42 5.51 6.04
C PRO A 241 -7.72 5.14 6.77
N ASP A 242 -7.78 3.96 7.38
CA ASP A 242 -8.94 3.58 8.17
C ASP A 242 -8.82 4.14 9.59
N THR A 243 -9.37 5.34 9.77
CA THR A 243 -9.35 6.12 11.01
C THR A 243 -10.66 6.03 11.79
N ARG A 244 -11.68 5.34 11.27
CA ARG A 244 -13.06 5.34 11.80
C ARG A 244 -13.15 5.02 13.28
N LEU A 245 -12.45 3.98 13.75
CA LEU A 245 -12.42 3.62 15.17
C LEU A 245 -11.70 4.67 16.03
N ALA A 246 -10.60 5.22 15.51
CA ALA A 246 -9.83 6.24 16.21
C ALA A 246 -10.63 7.54 16.37
N GLU A 247 -11.28 8.00 15.29
CA GLU A 247 -12.13 9.18 15.29
C GLU A 247 -13.32 9.01 16.24
N ALA A 248 -14.00 7.86 16.19
CA ALA A 248 -15.12 7.55 17.11
C ALA A 248 -14.68 7.50 18.57
N ALA A 249 -13.43 7.12 18.85
CA ALA A 249 -12.83 7.12 20.19
C ALA A 249 -12.28 8.50 20.62
N GLY A 250 -12.42 9.54 19.79
CA GLY A 250 -11.92 10.88 20.08
C GLY A 250 -10.39 11.03 19.97
N LEU A 251 -9.71 10.09 19.29
CA LEU A 251 -8.27 10.22 19.03
C LEU A 251 -8.01 11.25 17.93
N THR A 252 -6.89 11.97 18.05
CA THR A 252 -6.49 12.94 17.02
C THR A 252 -6.15 12.23 15.70
N CYS A 253 -6.75 12.70 14.61
CA CYS A 253 -6.48 12.22 13.26
C CYS A 253 -6.08 13.39 12.36
N ASP A 254 -5.01 13.19 11.57
CA ASP A 254 -4.50 14.12 10.57
C ASP A 254 -3.86 13.30 9.45
N ASN A 255 -4.57 13.17 8.32
CA ASN A 255 -4.20 12.28 7.22
C ASN A 255 -3.85 10.84 7.70
N GLY A 256 -4.59 10.34 8.67
CA GLY A 256 -4.37 9.10 9.39
C GLY A 256 -4.50 9.30 10.90
N ILE A 257 -4.33 8.25 11.69
CA ILE A 257 -4.27 8.34 13.15
C ILE A 257 -2.98 9.06 13.53
N ALA A 258 -3.09 10.25 14.13
CA ALA A 258 -1.93 11.05 14.48
C ALA A 258 -1.19 10.44 15.67
N VAL A 259 0.05 10.03 15.43
CA VAL A 259 0.94 9.50 16.48
C VAL A 259 2.16 10.40 16.68
N ASP A 260 2.79 10.26 17.84
CA ASP A 260 4.09 10.89 18.10
C ASP A 260 5.25 10.14 17.39
N ALA A 261 6.48 10.56 17.67
CA ALA A 261 7.68 9.93 17.09
C ALA A 261 7.90 8.48 17.55
N GLN A 262 7.18 8.02 18.55
CA GLN A 262 7.27 6.67 19.10
C GLN A 262 6.10 5.77 18.63
N GLY A 263 5.12 6.32 17.93
CA GLY A 263 3.92 5.63 17.48
C GLY A 263 2.75 5.69 18.47
N GLN A 264 2.83 6.50 19.55
CA GLN A 264 1.75 6.67 20.51
C GLN A 264 0.74 7.70 20.00
N THR A 265 -0.56 7.41 20.16
CA THR A 265 -1.66 8.32 19.80
C THR A 265 -1.85 9.41 20.85
N SER A 266 -2.88 10.25 20.66
CA SER A 266 -3.26 11.28 21.65
C SER A 266 -3.76 10.71 23.00
N ALA A 267 -4.05 9.40 23.09
CA ALA A 267 -4.47 8.73 24.31
C ALA A 267 -3.36 7.81 24.84
N PRO A 268 -2.97 7.91 26.13
CA PRO A 268 -1.95 7.07 26.73
C PRO A 268 -2.30 5.57 26.63
N GLY A 269 -1.32 4.75 26.25
CA GLY A 269 -1.49 3.29 26.11
C GLY A 269 -2.23 2.87 24.85
N ILE A 270 -2.51 3.81 23.92
CA ILE A 270 -3.05 3.51 22.58
C ILE A 270 -2.03 3.95 21.53
N TRP A 271 -1.72 3.04 20.63
CA TRP A 271 -0.68 3.15 19.61
C TRP A 271 -1.27 2.97 18.21
N ALA A 272 -0.57 3.40 17.16
CA ALA A 272 -0.94 3.04 15.79
C ALA A 272 0.29 2.77 14.92
N ALA A 273 0.15 1.88 13.93
CA ALA A 273 1.21 1.53 13.00
C ALA A 273 0.67 1.12 11.62
N GLY A 274 1.51 1.26 10.58
CA GLY A 274 1.20 0.93 9.21
C GLY A 274 0.42 2.03 8.47
N ASP A 275 -0.33 1.66 7.42
CA ASP A 275 -0.98 2.62 6.49
C ASP A 275 -1.97 3.57 7.18
N CYS A 276 -2.54 3.19 8.33
CA CYS A 276 -3.48 4.04 9.08
C CYS A 276 -2.79 5.12 9.91
N ALA A 277 -1.48 4.99 10.19
CA ALA A 277 -0.75 5.88 11.09
C ALA A 277 -0.09 7.05 10.35
N SER A 278 -0.23 8.25 10.90
CA SER A 278 0.44 9.46 10.46
C SER A 278 1.40 9.91 11.56
N PHE A 279 2.67 10.08 11.24
CA PHE A 279 3.76 10.33 12.20
C PHE A 279 4.61 11.55 11.80
N PRO A 280 5.35 12.18 12.74
CA PRO A 280 6.21 13.32 12.44
C PRO A 280 7.28 12.97 11.41
N HIS A 281 7.46 13.83 10.40
CA HIS A 281 8.52 13.66 9.41
C HIS A 281 9.86 14.15 9.97
N HIS A 282 10.84 13.24 9.99
CA HIS A 282 12.22 13.58 10.36
C HIS A 282 13.03 13.78 9.07
N GLY A 283 13.42 15.02 8.75
CA GLY A 283 14.19 15.34 7.55
C GLY A 283 13.89 16.73 7.00
N ARG A 284 13.94 16.91 5.67
CA ARG A 284 13.78 18.22 5.00
C ARG A 284 12.46 18.94 5.27
N HIS A 285 11.42 18.20 5.61
CA HIS A 285 10.07 18.69 5.94
C HIS A 285 9.78 18.55 7.43
N THR A 286 10.75 18.94 8.28
CA THR A 286 10.54 18.97 9.74
C THR A 286 9.35 19.85 10.08
N GLY A 287 8.38 19.26 10.77
CA GLY A 287 7.11 19.92 11.14
C GLY A 287 5.89 19.38 10.41
N ASP A 288 6.08 18.74 9.26
CA ASP A 288 5.01 18.05 8.53
C ASP A 288 4.80 16.64 9.10
N ARG A 289 3.65 16.07 8.78
CA ARG A 289 3.35 14.67 9.07
C ARG A 289 3.50 13.82 7.82
N LEU A 290 3.98 12.60 8.00
CA LEU A 290 4.14 11.61 6.94
C LEU A 290 3.25 10.40 7.20
N ARG A 291 2.64 9.87 6.15
CA ARG A 291 1.93 8.58 6.16
C ARG A 291 2.44 7.77 4.96
N LEU A 292 2.92 6.56 5.22
CA LEU A 292 3.50 5.67 4.21
C LEU A 292 2.60 4.44 4.02
N GLU A 293 2.27 4.17 2.76
CA GLU A 293 1.41 3.05 2.34
C GLU A 293 2.30 1.97 1.72
N SER A 294 3.03 1.22 2.55
CA SER A 294 3.92 0.17 2.05
C SER A 294 4.11 -0.97 3.05
N VAL A 295 4.38 -2.17 2.52
CA VAL A 295 4.70 -3.34 3.36
C VAL A 295 5.91 -3.10 4.27
N PRO A 296 7.03 -2.51 3.79
CA PRO A 296 8.15 -2.19 4.66
C PRO A 296 7.76 -1.29 5.83
N ASN A 297 7.04 -0.18 5.56
CA ASN A 297 6.57 0.70 6.63
C ASN A 297 5.66 -0.03 7.63
N ALA A 298 4.76 -0.90 7.13
CA ALA A 298 3.87 -1.66 7.99
C ALA A 298 4.65 -2.59 8.94
N ILE A 299 5.75 -3.19 8.49
CA ILE A 299 6.62 -4.04 9.29
C ILE A 299 7.44 -3.20 10.27
N ASP A 300 8.22 -2.25 9.75
CA ASP A 300 9.23 -1.51 10.53
C ASP A 300 8.59 -0.65 11.62
N MET A 301 7.46 0.01 11.29
CA MET A 301 6.73 0.80 12.26
C MET A 301 6.06 -0.06 13.33
N ALA A 302 5.48 -1.21 12.94
CA ALA A 302 4.87 -2.15 13.88
C ALA A 302 5.90 -2.73 14.87
N GLU A 303 7.12 -3.05 14.41
CA GLU A 303 8.20 -3.51 15.27
C GLU A 303 8.70 -2.43 16.23
N CYS A 304 8.75 -1.17 15.76
CA CYS A 304 9.07 -0.03 16.61
C CYS A 304 8.01 0.17 17.70
N VAL A 305 6.73 0.14 17.32
CA VAL A 305 5.60 0.27 18.25
C VAL A 305 5.59 -0.89 19.25
N ALA A 306 5.83 -2.12 18.83
CA ALA A 306 5.92 -3.27 19.73
C ALA A 306 6.98 -3.06 20.84
N ALA A 307 8.16 -2.56 20.46
CA ALA A 307 9.20 -2.24 21.41
C ALA A 307 8.78 -1.11 22.38
N ASN A 308 8.08 -0.09 21.86
CA ASN A 308 7.61 1.06 22.64
C ASN A 308 6.45 0.70 23.59
N MET A 309 5.57 -0.21 23.20
CA MET A 309 4.56 -0.78 24.11
C MET A 309 5.19 -1.47 25.33
N LEU A 310 6.45 -1.90 25.22
CA LEU A 310 7.26 -2.48 26.30
C LEU A 310 8.18 -1.45 26.98
N GLY A 311 8.08 -0.15 26.63
CA GLY A 311 8.81 0.93 27.28
C GLY A 311 10.18 1.26 26.68
N ALA A 312 10.48 0.84 25.46
CA ALA A 312 11.79 1.10 24.83
C ALA A 312 12.05 2.57 24.45
N ALA A 313 11.02 3.40 24.32
CA ALA A 313 11.10 4.81 23.93
C ALA A 313 11.87 5.07 22.61
N LYS A 314 11.75 4.16 21.66
CA LYS A 314 12.44 4.22 20.36
C LYS A 314 11.74 5.18 19.41
N VAL A 315 12.49 6.12 18.80
CA VAL A 315 11.96 6.99 17.75
C VAL A 315 11.88 6.19 16.44
N TYR A 316 10.72 6.26 15.78
CA TYR A 316 10.54 5.67 14.45
C TYR A 316 11.12 6.60 13.37
N VAL A 317 12.10 6.10 12.63
CA VAL A 317 12.69 6.77 11.47
C VAL A 317 12.51 5.84 10.27
N PRO A 318 11.64 6.17 9.31
CA PRO A 318 11.39 5.30 8.16
C PRO A 318 12.56 5.27 7.18
N GLU A 319 12.80 4.13 6.56
CA GLU A 319 13.59 3.98 5.34
C GLU A 319 12.64 3.62 4.18
N PRO A 320 12.00 4.61 3.52
CA PRO A 320 10.95 4.34 2.57
C PRO A 320 11.46 3.55 1.37
N TRP A 321 10.80 2.44 1.07
CA TRP A 321 10.95 1.74 -0.19
C TRP A 321 9.66 1.01 -0.57
N PHE A 322 9.49 0.79 -1.88
CA PHE A 322 8.29 0.20 -2.47
C PHE A 322 8.67 -0.60 -3.72
N TRP A 323 7.77 -1.48 -4.18
CA TRP A 323 7.93 -2.17 -5.46
C TRP A 323 6.58 -2.37 -6.15
N SER A 324 6.62 -2.51 -7.48
CA SER A 324 5.51 -2.91 -8.31
C SER A 324 6.03 -3.87 -9.40
N ASP A 325 5.30 -4.95 -9.64
CA ASP A 325 5.61 -5.90 -10.69
C ASP A 325 4.51 -5.83 -11.76
N GLN A 326 4.88 -5.52 -13.01
CA GLN A 326 3.96 -5.36 -14.13
C GLN A 326 4.56 -6.10 -15.33
N TYR A 327 3.89 -7.13 -15.82
CA TYR A 327 4.42 -8.07 -16.83
C TYR A 327 5.71 -8.75 -16.34
N ASP A 328 6.83 -8.52 -17.03
CA ASP A 328 8.19 -8.94 -16.67
C ASP A 328 9.04 -7.77 -16.10
N MET A 329 8.42 -6.61 -15.95
CA MET A 329 9.08 -5.40 -15.42
C MET A 329 8.91 -5.31 -13.91
N LYS A 330 10.03 -5.29 -13.20
CA LYS A 330 10.10 -5.04 -11.77
C LYS A 330 10.52 -3.60 -11.50
N LEU A 331 9.60 -2.79 -11.00
CA LEU A 331 9.90 -1.46 -10.47
C LEU A 331 10.24 -1.57 -8.98
N GLN A 332 11.39 -1.04 -8.60
CA GLN A 332 11.79 -0.90 -7.20
C GLN A 332 12.09 0.58 -6.92
N ILE A 333 11.50 1.11 -5.86
CA ILE A 333 11.61 2.52 -5.47
C ILE A 333 12.31 2.61 -4.13
N ALA A 334 13.29 3.49 -3.99
CA ALA A 334 13.91 3.85 -2.71
C ALA A 334 13.81 5.36 -2.50
N GLY A 335 13.51 5.78 -1.26
CA GLY A 335 13.34 7.18 -0.90
C GLY A 335 11.96 7.76 -1.21
N LEU A 336 11.84 9.07 -1.07
CA LEU A 336 10.64 9.86 -1.38
C LEU A 336 11.02 10.98 -2.34
N ASN A 337 10.38 11.04 -3.50
CA ASN A 337 10.69 12.00 -4.55
C ASN A 337 10.04 13.39 -4.36
N THR A 338 9.31 13.61 -3.27
CA THR A 338 8.63 14.90 -3.01
C THR A 338 9.62 16.05 -3.01
N GLY A 339 9.36 17.07 -3.84
CA GLY A 339 10.18 18.28 -3.93
C GLY A 339 11.43 18.12 -4.79
N TYR A 340 11.50 17.12 -5.67
CA TYR A 340 12.55 17.03 -6.67
C TYR A 340 12.44 18.17 -7.72
N ASP A 341 13.57 18.61 -8.22
CA ASP A 341 13.69 19.60 -9.30
C ASP A 341 14.43 19.06 -10.53
N ARG A 342 15.05 17.88 -10.40
CA ARG A 342 15.81 17.23 -11.47
C ARG A 342 15.67 15.72 -11.41
N VAL A 343 15.52 15.08 -12.59
CA VAL A 343 15.61 13.63 -12.77
C VAL A 343 16.82 13.29 -13.60
N VAL A 344 17.65 12.38 -13.11
CA VAL A 344 18.82 11.84 -13.83
C VAL A 344 18.47 10.45 -14.31
N ILE A 345 18.50 10.23 -15.61
CA ILE A 345 18.21 8.95 -16.23
C ILE A 345 19.52 8.18 -16.42
N ARG A 346 19.56 6.97 -15.90
CA ARG A 346 20.61 5.99 -16.19
C ARG A 346 20.01 4.81 -16.94
N HIS A 347 20.63 4.44 -18.05
CA HIS A 347 20.24 3.32 -18.88
C HIS A 347 21.48 2.46 -19.17
N VAL A 348 21.43 1.19 -18.81
CA VAL A 348 22.50 0.23 -19.01
C VAL A 348 21.87 -1.07 -19.52
N GLU A 349 22.06 -1.41 -20.78
CA GLU A 349 21.42 -2.56 -21.44
C GLU A 349 19.88 -2.47 -21.30
N ASP A 350 19.24 -3.47 -20.74
CA ASP A 350 17.78 -3.49 -20.50
C ASP A 350 17.37 -2.88 -19.15
N ALA A 351 18.33 -2.53 -18.29
CA ALA A 351 18.11 -1.92 -16.99
C ALA A 351 18.01 -0.41 -17.10
N ARG A 352 17.03 0.17 -16.43
CA ARG A 352 16.81 1.62 -16.41
C ARG A 352 16.54 2.09 -14.99
N SER A 353 17.12 3.25 -14.62
CA SER A 353 16.83 3.88 -13.34
C SER A 353 16.73 5.40 -13.47
N HIS A 354 15.78 5.98 -12.73
CA HIS A 354 15.51 7.41 -12.66
C HIS A 354 15.84 7.88 -11.25
N TRP A 355 16.79 8.80 -11.14
CA TRP A 355 17.34 9.30 -9.89
C TRP A 355 16.84 10.72 -9.66
N TYR A 356 16.16 10.93 -8.55
CA TYR A 356 15.51 12.19 -8.20
C TYR A 356 16.38 13.03 -7.31
N TYR A 357 16.65 14.26 -7.72
CA TYR A 357 17.44 15.22 -6.98
C TYR A 357 16.63 16.47 -6.65
N ALA A 358 16.97 17.12 -5.53
CA ALA A 358 16.64 18.51 -5.24
C ALA A 358 17.94 19.29 -5.03
N GLY A 359 18.29 20.14 -6.00
CA GLY A 359 19.66 20.66 -6.14
C GLY A 359 20.64 19.49 -6.25
N ASP A 360 21.60 19.42 -5.32
CA ASP A 360 22.61 18.35 -5.27
C ASP A 360 22.25 17.20 -4.32
N THR A 361 21.05 17.21 -3.73
CA THR A 361 20.64 16.15 -2.79
C THR A 361 19.84 15.08 -3.47
N LEU A 362 20.28 13.82 -3.36
CA LEU A 362 19.53 12.65 -3.77
C LEU A 362 18.32 12.44 -2.86
N LEU A 363 17.13 12.30 -3.44
CA LEU A 363 15.88 12.10 -2.74
C LEU A 363 15.31 10.68 -2.87
N ALA A 364 15.36 10.15 -4.10
CA ALA A 364 14.75 8.87 -4.43
C ALA A 364 15.30 8.26 -5.72
N VAL A 365 14.99 7.02 -5.96
CA VAL A 365 15.28 6.31 -7.21
C VAL A 365 14.11 5.41 -7.58
N ASP A 366 13.70 5.47 -8.86
CA ASP A 366 12.87 4.46 -9.52
C ASP A 366 13.79 3.55 -10.33
N ALA A 367 13.84 2.27 -10.01
CA ALA A 367 14.69 1.28 -10.68
C ALA A 367 13.81 0.24 -11.42
N MET A 368 13.84 0.26 -12.75
CA MET A 368 13.14 -0.66 -13.64
C MET A 368 14.10 -1.75 -14.08
N ASN A 369 13.88 -2.99 -13.61
CA ASN A 369 14.77 -4.15 -13.78
C ASN A 369 16.25 -3.83 -13.48
N ASP A 370 16.50 -2.87 -12.55
CA ASP A 370 17.83 -2.47 -12.09
C ASP A 370 18.01 -2.67 -10.58
N PRO A 371 18.11 -3.94 -10.11
CA PRO A 371 18.27 -4.21 -8.68
C PRO A 371 19.57 -3.66 -8.12
N ARG A 372 20.59 -3.42 -8.96
CA ARG A 372 21.88 -2.84 -8.57
C ARG A 372 21.72 -1.35 -8.24
N ALA A 373 21.04 -0.58 -9.09
CA ALA A 373 20.73 0.82 -8.81
C ALA A 373 19.88 0.95 -7.54
N PHE A 374 18.84 0.13 -7.39
CA PHE A 374 18.01 0.11 -6.19
C PHE A 374 18.84 -0.12 -4.91
N MET A 375 19.69 -1.16 -4.88
CA MET A 375 20.50 -1.48 -3.69
C MET A 375 21.53 -0.40 -3.35
N VAL A 376 22.12 0.22 -4.37
CA VAL A 376 23.07 1.34 -4.17
C VAL A 376 22.33 2.58 -3.67
N ALA A 377 21.21 2.93 -4.32
CA ALA A 377 20.38 4.06 -3.91
C ALA A 377 19.92 3.93 -2.45
N LYS A 378 19.41 2.77 -2.05
CA LYS A 378 18.98 2.52 -0.68
C LYS A 378 20.10 2.77 0.34
N ARG A 379 21.34 2.34 0.04
CA ARG A 379 22.51 2.57 0.90
C ARG A 379 22.94 4.04 0.93
N LEU A 380 22.89 4.72 -0.21
CA LEU A 380 23.22 6.15 -0.30
C LEU A 380 22.23 6.98 0.53
N LEU A 381 20.92 6.71 0.37
CA LEU A 381 19.87 7.40 1.11
C LEU A 381 19.97 7.17 2.62
N SER A 382 20.18 5.92 3.05
CA SER A 382 20.37 5.56 4.46
C SER A 382 21.61 6.23 5.06
N ALA A 383 22.69 6.42 4.25
CA ALA A 383 23.92 7.11 4.67
C ALA A 383 23.85 8.64 4.52
N GLY A 384 22.74 9.20 4.01
CA GLY A 384 22.63 10.64 3.71
C GLY A 384 23.61 11.13 2.64
N LYS A 385 24.06 10.24 1.74
CA LYS A 385 25.00 10.57 0.67
C LYS A 385 24.29 10.89 -0.63
N SER A 386 24.78 11.88 -1.35
CA SER A 386 24.26 12.31 -2.64
C SER A 386 25.42 12.34 -3.64
N PRO A 387 25.55 11.33 -4.50
CA PRO A 387 26.58 11.31 -5.52
C PRO A 387 26.32 12.36 -6.60
N ASP A 388 27.37 12.72 -7.33
CA ASP A 388 27.28 13.62 -8.46
C ASP A 388 26.30 13.06 -9.51
N PRO A 389 25.29 13.84 -9.93
CA PRO A 389 24.35 13.47 -10.98
C PRO A 389 25.00 13.07 -12.31
N GLU A 390 26.11 13.69 -12.70
CA GLU A 390 26.83 13.32 -13.92
C GLU A 390 27.46 11.92 -13.80
N ALA A 391 28.00 11.59 -12.63
CA ALA A 391 28.52 10.25 -12.37
C ALA A 391 27.41 9.18 -12.37
N ILE A 392 26.20 9.53 -11.95
CA ILE A 392 25.03 8.65 -12.06
C ILE A 392 24.62 8.45 -13.52
N ALA A 393 24.58 9.52 -14.31
CA ALA A 393 24.16 9.48 -15.71
C ALA A 393 25.11 8.66 -16.59
N ASP A 394 26.40 8.64 -16.26
CA ASP A 394 27.40 7.91 -17.03
C ASP A 394 27.30 6.40 -16.85
N PRO A 395 26.89 5.63 -17.89
CA PRO A 395 26.75 4.18 -17.81
C PRO A 395 28.08 3.46 -17.52
N ALA A 396 29.23 4.07 -17.78
CA ALA A 396 30.53 3.52 -17.48
C ALA A 396 30.90 3.60 -15.99
N THR A 397 30.25 4.48 -15.24
CA THR A 397 30.45 4.59 -13.78
C THR A 397 29.96 3.33 -13.06
N GLU A 398 30.81 2.67 -12.32
CA GLU A 398 30.43 1.56 -11.46
C GLU A 398 29.73 2.10 -10.21
N LEU A 399 28.39 1.90 -10.10
CA LEU A 399 27.56 2.46 -9.01
C LEU A 399 28.08 2.15 -7.60
N LYS A 400 28.71 0.98 -7.38
CA LYS A 400 29.27 0.63 -6.07
C LYS A 400 30.38 1.56 -5.60
N THR A 401 31.10 2.20 -6.53
CA THR A 401 32.18 3.16 -6.18
C THR A 401 31.64 4.42 -5.52
N LEU A 402 30.38 4.77 -5.79
CA LEU A 402 29.69 5.95 -5.24
C LEU A 402 29.31 5.78 -3.76
N LEU A 403 29.43 4.58 -3.19
CA LEU A 403 29.20 4.33 -1.77
C LEU A 403 30.39 4.75 -0.87
N ARG A 404 31.56 4.99 -1.44
CA ARG A 404 32.81 5.37 -0.74
C ARG A 404 32.84 6.85 -0.30
#